data_ed511e97a8d716206cf49614d59be55e
#
_entry.id   ed511e97a8d716206cf49614d59be55e
#
_cell.length_a   1.000
_cell.length_b   1.000
_cell.length_c   1.000
_cell.angle_alpha   90.00
_cell.angle_beta   90.00
_cell.angle_gamma   90.00
#
_symmetry.space_group_name_H-M   'P 1'
#
loop_
_entity.id
_entity.type
_entity.pdbx_description
1 polymer ?
#
loop_
_entity_poly.entity_id
_entity_poly.type
_entity_poly.pdbx_seq_one_letter_code
_entity_poly.pdbx_strand_id
1 'polypeptide(L)'
;MIFQYKKHQSISNKNSTITNILCFIFFFLTNSFSLEAQSTDTFTPAEKAEISNLVRQYIKRNPEIILEALEDIQEREKIQKEKEQRIQLKLNEKLVERDIDDPILGNPDGKIIITEFFDYQCGYCKRMLKILLDISKAHNDVKIVLKEYPILGPVSTLAAQVALAAKKQNKYAEMHAAFMQLKGRLSEKAVFQIAKEVGLDTEQLQEDLMDPKILNHLTRTRELGKRLMIRGTPAFIINNTISPGALTKHQLLELIAQARDKL
;
A
#
# COMPACT_ATOMS: atom_id res chain seq x y z
N MET A 1 35.17 47.90 -8.30
CA MET A 1 34.51 48.88 -9.17
C MET A 1 33.17 49.15 -8.52
N ILE A 2 33.00 50.06 -7.56
CA ILE A 2 33.02 51.54 -7.63
C ILE A 2 31.96 52.02 -8.62
N PHE A 3 30.89 52.57 -8.05
CA PHE A 3 30.24 53.87 -8.29
C PHE A 3 28.86 53.84 -7.59
N GLN A 4 28.63 54.40 -6.49
CA GLN A 4 28.39 55.77 -5.95
C GLN A 4 27.73 56.73 -6.97
N TYR A 5 26.64 57.38 -6.54
CA TYR A 5 26.39 58.80 -6.44
C TYR A 5 24.93 59.06 -6.03
N LYS A 6 24.62 59.61 -4.82
CA LYS A 6 24.49 61.03 -4.47
C LYS A 6 23.28 61.74 -5.15
N LYS A 7 22.37 62.33 -4.47
CA LYS A 7 22.23 63.36 -3.43
C LYS A 7 21.29 64.49 -3.91
N HIS A 8 20.56 65.11 -2.97
CA HIS A 8 19.95 66.44 -2.94
C HIS A 8 18.58 66.64 -3.63
N GLN A 9 17.62 67.40 -3.12
CA GLN A 9 17.53 68.48 -2.10
C GLN A 9 16.08 68.63 -1.66
N SER A 10 15.79 68.82 -0.45
CA SER A 10 15.17 69.92 0.29
C SER A 10 14.40 71.00 -0.49
N ILE A 11 13.10 71.13 -0.20
CA ILE A 11 12.44 72.46 -0.14
C ILE A 11 11.40 72.44 0.98
N SER A 12 11.50 73.48 1.75
CA SER A 12 10.93 74.02 2.96
C SER A 12 9.46 74.47 2.83
N ASN A 13 8.70 74.16 3.88
CA ASN A 13 7.87 75.05 4.67
C ASN A 13 6.75 75.89 4.04
N LYS A 14 5.60 75.69 4.52
CA LYS A 14 4.49 76.59 4.99
C LYS A 14 3.13 76.02 4.67
N ASN A 15 2.47 75.51 5.67
CA ASN A 15 1.20 76.07 6.11
C ASN A 15 0.63 75.18 7.24
N SER A 16 1.05 75.53 8.41
CA SER A 16 0.41 75.31 9.70
C SER A 16 -0.85 76.19 9.68
N THR A 17 -2.04 75.57 9.66
CA THR A 17 -3.27 76.09 10.35
C THR A 17 -4.58 75.40 9.97
N ILE A 18 -4.55 74.36 9.10
CA ILE A 18 -5.82 73.69 8.73
C ILE A 18 -5.86 72.21 9.24
N THR A 19 -4.81 71.73 9.89
CA THR A 19 -4.68 70.32 10.27
C THR A 19 -5.35 69.98 11.62
N ASN A 20 -5.81 70.95 12.38
CA ASN A 20 -6.36 70.69 13.71
C ASN A 20 -7.89 70.52 13.79
N ILE A 21 -8.63 70.69 12.70
CA ILE A 21 -10.11 70.55 12.72
C ILE A 21 -10.53 69.18 12.10
N LEU A 22 -9.69 68.56 11.32
CA LEU A 22 -10.04 67.23 10.73
C LEU A 22 -9.72 66.03 11.64
N CYS A 23 -8.91 66.21 12.68
CA CYS A 23 -8.59 65.11 13.61
C CYS A 23 -9.65 64.81 14.65
N PHE A 24 -10.61 65.73 14.89
CA PHE A 24 -11.66 65.52 15.90
C PHE A 24 -12.92 64.85 15.38
N ILE A 25 -13.09 64.75 14.06
CA ILE A 25 -14.28 64.11 13.46
C ILE A 25 -13.98 62.65 13.15
N PHE A 26 -12.69 62.21 13.07
CA PHE A 26 -12.31 60.80 12.76
C PHE A 26 -12.21 59.89 13.98
N PHE A 27 -12.34 60.46 15.21
CA PHE A 27 -12.22 59.67 16.44
C PHE A 27 -13.59 59.14 16.97
N PHE A 28 -14.68 59.46 16.31
CA PHE A 28 -16.02 59.02 16.73
C PHE A 28 -16.68 57.98 15.83
N LEU A 29 -16.00 57.46 14.81
CA LEU A 29 -16.59 56.51 13.85
C LEU A 29 -15.94 55.12 13.85
N THR A 30 -15.07 54.79 14.84
CA THR A 30 -14.57 53.42 15.01
C THR A 30 -15.14 52.76 16.27
N ASN A 31 -16.44 52.90 16.52
CA ASN A 31 -17.15 51.90 17.28
C ASN A 31 -17.39 50.72 16.33
N SER A 32 -16.38 49.91 16.16
CA SER A 32 -16.51 48.59 15.61
C SER A 32 -17.48 47.82 16.50
N PHE A 33 -18.69 47.74 16.08
CA PHE A 33 -19.65 46.76 16.60
C PHE A 33 -19.03 45.39 16.27
N SER A 34 -18.27 44.90 17.20
CA SER A 34 -17.93 43.46 17.19
C SER A 34 -19.24 42.73 17.35
N LEU A 35 -19.80 42.31 16.22
CA LEU A 35 -20.88 41.35 16.22
C LEU A 35 -20.20 40.03 16.65
N GLU A 36 -20.03 39.88 17.95
CA GLU A 36 -19.77 38.56 18.54
C GLU A 36 -20.97 37.73 18.12
N ALA A 37 -20.72 36.78 17.20
CA ALA A 37 -21.67 35.72 16.94
C ALA A 37 -21.80 34.95 18.25
N GLN A 38 -22.71 35.37 19.11
CA GLN A 38 -23.18 34.55 20.22
C GLN A 38 -23.68 33.25 19.56
N SER A 39 -22.93 32.18 19.70
CA SER A 39 -23.46 30.83 19.51
C SER A 39 -24.65 30.77 20.48
N THR A 40 -25.84 30.92 19.97
CA THR A 40 -27.07 30.72 20.73
C THR A 40 -27.08 29.23 21.08
N ASP A 41 -26.46 28.91 22.19
CA ASP A 41 -26.54 27.58 22.77
C ASP A 41 -28.01 27.37 23.11
N THR A 42 -28.73 26.69 22.26
CA THR A 42 -30.19 26.58 22.23
C THR A 42 -30.75 25.86 23.47
N PHE A 43 -29.88 25.17 24.23
CA PHE A 43 -30.23 24.36 25.40
C PHE A 43 -29.54 24.87 26.66
N THR A 44 -30.29 24.95 27.74
CA THR A 44 -29.77 25.22 29.09
C THR A 44 -28.89 24.04 29.57
N PRO A 45 -27.99 24.25 30.55
CA PRO A 45 -27.20 23.15 31.13
C PRO A 45 -28.06 21.99 31.67
N ALA A 46 -29.23 22.29 32.23
CA ALA A 46 -30.17 21.29 32.74
C ALA A 46 -30.76 20.44 31.61
N GLU A 47 -31.23 21.07 30.52
CA GLU A 47 -31.75 20.37 29.34
C GLU A 47 -30.69 19.52 28.69
N LYS A 48 -29.43 19.98 28.58
CA LYS A 48 -28.32 19.16 28.09
C LYS A 48 -28.06 17.91 28.95
N ALA A 49 -28.14 18.05 30.28
CA ALA A 49 -27.98 16.93 31.18
C ALA A 49 -29.11 15.92 31.04
N GLU A 50 -30.34 16.38 30.88
CA GLU A 50 -31.51 15.51 30.67
C GLU A 50 -31.44 14.79 29.33
N ILE A 51 -31.13 15.50 28.22
CA ILE A 51 -30.91 14.90 26.90
C ILE A 51 -29.81 13.83 26.97
N SER A 52 -28.68 14.12 27.60
CA SER A 52 -27.58 13.17 27.75
C SER A 52 -28.01 11.91 28.52
N ASN A 53 -28.86 12.07 29.54
CA ASN A 53 -29.38 10.94 30.30
C ASN A 53 -30.38 10.10 29.48
N LEU A 54 -31.27 10.75 28.72
CA LEU A 54 -32.19 10.07 27.81
C LEU A 54 -31.46 9.29 26.75
N VAL A 55 -30.45 9.88 26.09
CA VAL A 55 -29.61 9.20 25.09
C VAL A 55 -28.89 7.98 25.70
N ARG A 56 -28.33 8.14 26.90
CA ARG A 56 -27.67 7.02 27.61
C ARG A 56 -28.66 5.89 27.93
N GLN A 57 -29.86 6.22 28.39
CA GLN A 57 -30.88 5.22 28.68
C GLN A 57 -31.37 4.53 27.39
N TYR A 58 -31.54 5.28 26.31
CA TYR A 58 -31.94 4.75 25.02
C TYR A 58 -30.92 3.75 24.48
N ILE A 59 -29.63 4.11 24.47
CA ILE A 59 -28.56 3.21 24.05
C ILE A 59 -28.47 1.97 24.94
N LYS A 60 -28.66 2.11 26.28
CA LYS A 60 -28.68 0.96 27.18
C LYS A 60 -29.85 0.01 26.93
N ARG A 61 -30.98 0.51 26.48
CA ARG A 61 -32.17 -0.29 26.18
C ARG A 61 -32.12 -0.92 24.78
N ASN A 62 -31.36 -0.31 23.87
CA ASN A 62 -31.24 -0.72 22.47
C ASN A 62 -29.73 -0.84 22.09
N PRO A 63 -28.99 -1.80 22.69
CA PRO A 63 -27.54 -1.91 22.46
C PRO A 63 -27.18 -2.28 21.01
N GLU A 64 -28.12 -2.85 20.26
CA GLU A 64 -28.00 -3.19 18.83
C GLU A 64 -27.65 -1.99 17.97
N ILE A 65 -28.06 -0.78 18.31
CA ILE A 65 -27.74 0.46 17.58
C ILE A 65 -26.22 0.66 17.49
N ILE A 66 -25.49 0.28 18.53
CA ILE A 66 -24.01 0.38 18.53
C ILE A 66 -23.43 -0.63 17.54
N LEU A 67 -23.98 -1.85 17.46
CA LEU A 67 -23.55 -2.87 16.52
C LEU A 67 -23.81 -2.43 15.08
N GLU A 68 -25.03 -1.95 14.79
CA GLU A 68 -25.40 -1.41 13.47
C GLU A 68 -24.47 -0.26 13.05
N ALA A 69 -24.19 0.68 13.96
CA ALA A 69 -23.28 1.79 13.69
C ALA A 69 -21.84 1.32 13.42
N LEU A 70 -21.37 0.28 14.12
CA LEU A 70 -20.04 -0.31 13.90
C LEU A 70 -19.97 -1.05 12.55
N GLU A 71 -21.00 -1.79 12.18
CA GLU A 71 -21.11 -2.46 10.88
C GLU A 71 -21.10 -1.44 9.73
N ASP A 72 -21.86 -0.35 9.86
CA ASP A 72 -21.87 0.74 8.88
C ASP A 72 -20.49 1.39 8.71
N ILE A 73 -19.78 1.62 9.83
CA ILE A 73 -18.42 2.18 9.80
C ILE A 73 -17.47 1.21 9.08
N GLN A 74 -17.50 -0.08 9.43
CA GLN A 74 -16.65 -1.11 8.82
C GLN A 74 -16.89 -1.25 7.31
N GLU A 75 -18.16 -1.22 6.88
CA GLU A 75 -18.48 -1.28 5.46
C GLU A 75 -18.00 -0.04 4.69
N ARG A 76 -18.16 1.17 5.26
CA ARG A 76 -17.61 2.41 4.65
C ARG A 76 -16.09 2.37 4.55
N GLU A 77 -15.40 1.92 5.60
CA GLU A 77 -13.94 1.76 5.58
C GLU A 77 -13.49 0.75 4.55
N LYS A 78 -14.21 -0.37 4.41
CA LYS A 78 -13.94 -1.40 3.41
C LYS A 78 -14.10 -0.84 1.99
N ILE A 79 -15.21 -0.17 1.70
CA ILE A 79 -15.47 0.47 0.40
C ILE A 79 -14.38 1.49 0.07
N GLN A 80 -14.00 2.34 1.04
CA GLN A 80 -12.96 3.34 0.84
C GLN A 80 -11.60 2.69 0.57
N LYS A 81 -11.27 1.63 1.31
CA LYS A 81 -10.04 0.85 1.10
C LYS A 81 -10.01 0.19 -0.29
N GLU A 82 -11.10 -0.44 -0.71
CA GLU A 82 -11.19 -1.06 -2.04
C GLU A 82 -11.05 -0.03 -3.16
N LYS A 83 -11.67 1.14 -2.99
CA LYS A 83 -11.52 2.25 -3.93
C LYS A 83 -10.07 2.71 -4.04
N GLU A 84 -9.41 2.92 -2.92
CA GLU A 84 -8.00 3.33 -2.89
C GLU A 84 -7.11 2.23 -3.50
N GLN A 85 -7.33 0.97 -3.16
CA GLN A 85 -6.59 -0.16 -3.74
C GLN A 85 -6.73 -0.21 -5.27
N ARG A 86 -7.93 0.01 -5.82
CA ARG A 86 -8.14 0.05 -7.28
C ARG A 86 -7.37 1.20 -7.95
N ILE A 87 -7.34 2.37 -7.31
CA ILE A 87 -6.55 3.50 -7.79
C ILE A 87 -5.06 3.13 -7.80
N GLN A 88 -4.56 2.58 -6.69
CA GLN A 88 -3.16 2.18 -6.58
C GLN A 88 -2.79 1.05 -7.55
N LEU A 89 -3.66 0.09 -7.80
CA LEU A 89 -3.47 -0.95 -8.81
C LEU A 89 -3.31 -0.36 -10.20
N LYS A 90 -4.19 0.56 -10.59
CA LYS A 90 -4.13 1.23 -11.89
C LYS A 90 -2.85 2.05 -12.05
N LEU A 91 -2.45 2.81 -11.02
CA LEU A 91 -1.23 3.62 -11.04
C LEU A 91 0.05 2.76 -11.08
N ASN A 92 0.02 1.55 -10.57
CA ASN A 92 1.15 0.65 -10.47
C ASN A 92 1.02 -0.60 -11.37
N GLU A 93 0.10 -0.63 -12.34
CA GLU A 93 -0.18 -1.79 -13.20
C GLU A 93 1.09 -2.39 -13.79
N LYS A 94 1.98 -1.55 -14.34
CA LYS A 94 3.26 -2.01 -14.91
C LYS A 94 4.14 -2.72 -13.88
N LEU A 95 4.19 -2.21 -12.65
CA LEU A 95 4.96 -2.84 -11.57
C LEU A 95 4.28 -4.09 -11.02
N VAL A 96 2.96 -4.21 -11.11
CA VAL A 96 2.21 -5.38 -10.65
C VAL A 96 2.35 -6.53 -11.63
N GLU A 97 2.23 -6.26 -12.93
CA GLU A 97 2.01 -7.30 -13.94
C GLU A 97 3.19 -7.52 -14.90
N ARG A 98 4.07 -6.52 -15.01
CA ARG A 98 5.05 -6.44 -16.12
C ARG A 98 6.43 -5.93 -15.68
N ASP A 99 6.78 -6.02 -14.40
CA ASP A 99 8.15 -5.73 -13.98
C ASP A 99 9.07 -6.83 -14.57
N ILE A 100 10.05 -6.43 -15.35
CA ILE A 100 10.94 -7.35 -16.07
C ILE A 100 11.81 -8.19 -15.14
N ASP A 101 11.99 -7.73 -13.91
CA ASP A 101 12.77 -8.43 -12.91
C ASP A 101 11.96 -9.55 -12.23
N ASP A 102 10.62 -9.54 -12.34
CA ASP A 102 9.79 -10.56 -11.72
C ASP A 102 9.95 -11.92 -12.40
N PRO A 103 10.01 -12.98 -11.61
CA PRO A 103 9.90 -14.34 -12.13
C PRO A 103 8.46 -14.65 -12.57
N ILE A 104 8.38 -15.51 -13.59
CA ILE A 104 7.11 -15.90 -14.19
C ILE A 104 6.98 -17.43 -14.16
N LEU A 105 5.78 -17.91 -13.81
CA LEU A 105 5.35 -19.29 -14.05
C LEU A 105 4.29 -19.33 -15.15
N GLY A 106 4.30 -20.42 -15.93
CA GLY A 106 3.37 -20.59 -17.06
C GLY A 106 3.81 -19.82 -18.30
N ASN A 107 2.83 -19.36 -19.08
CA ASN A 107 3.09 -18.68 -20.34
C ASN A 107 3.42 -17.21 -20.13
N PRO A 108 4.64 -16.71 -20.46
CA PRO A 108 4.98 -15.29 -20.34
C PRO A 108 4.10 -14.37 -21.22
N ASP A 109 3.51 -14.89 -22.29
CA ASP A 109 2.62 -14.17 -23.21
C ASP A 109 1.14 -14.36 -22.85
N GLY A 110 0.84 -15.04 -21.74
CA GLY A 110 -0.51 -15.27 -21.26
C GLY A 110 -1.22 -13.94 -20.97
N LYS A 111 -2.46 -13.83 -21.46
CA LYS A 111 -3.27 -12.61 -21.33
C LYS A 111 -3.95 -12.48 -19.98
N ILE A 112 -4.20 -13.59 -19.31
CA ILE A 112 -4.73 -13.62 -17.94
C ILE A 112 -3.55 -13.55 -16.99
N ILE A 113 -3.41 -12.43 -16.29
CA ILE A 113 -2.29 -12.21 -15.38
C ILE A 113 -2.74 -12.46 -13.95
N ILE A 114 -2.04 -13.35 -13.28
CA ILE A 114 -2.17 -13.62 -11.85
C ILE A 114 -0.87 -13.15 -11.20
N THR A 115 -0.95 -12.19 -10.30
CA THR A 115 0.22 -11.78 -9.52
C THR A 115 0.09 -12.30 -8.10
N GLU A 116 1.09 -13.05 -7.62
CA GLU A 116 1.15 -13.55 -6.24
C GLU A 116 2.24 -12.82 -5.45
N PHE A 117 1.88 -12.20 -4.34
CA PHE A 117 2.80 -11.75 -3.30
C PHE A 117 2.96 -12.85 -2.28
N PHE A 118 4.16 -13.36 -2.11
CA PHE A 118 4.41 -14.54 -1.29
C PHE A 118 5.66 -14.42 -0.41
N ASP A 119 5.78 -15.37 0.55
CA ASP A 119 6.95 -15.51 1.44
C ASP A 119 7.24 -17.00 1.64
N TYR A 120 8.49 -17.41 1.57
CA TYR A 120 8.91 -18.81 1.70
C TYR A 120 8.68 -19.42 3.09
N GLN A 121 8.53 -18.62 4.13
CA GLN A 121 8.15 -19.11 5.46
C GLN A 121 6.64 -19.20 5.65
N CYS A 122 5.84 -18.67 4.71
CA CYS A 122 4.39 -18.68 4.79
C CYS A 122 3.82 -20.07 4.44
N GLY A 123 3.24 -20.75 5.42
CA GLY A 123 2.63 -22.08 5.19
C GLY A 123 1.45 -22.06 4.23
N TYR A 124 0.74 -20.93 4.12
CA TYR A 124 -0.34 -20.74 3.16
C TYR A 124 0.21 -20.61 1.72
N CYS A 125 1.32 -19.88 1.51
CA CYS A 125 2.00 -19.80 0.22
C CYS A 125 2.49 -21.18 -0.23
N LYS A 126 3.08 -21.97 0.68
CA LYS A 126 3.50 -23.33 0.39
C LYS A 126 2.36 -24.22 -0.16
N ARG A 127 1.14 -24.06 0.35
CA ARG A 127 -0.04 -24.78 -0.14
C ARG A 127 -0.49 -24.32 -1.53
N MET A 128 -0.23 -23.07 -1.88
CA MET A 128 -0.59 -22.53 -3.20
C MET A 128 0.28 -23.07 -4.32
N LEU A 129 1.55 -23.44 -4.05
CA LEU A 129 2.50 -23.89 -5.08
C LEU A 129 1.90 -24.94 -6.03
N LYS A 130 1.30 -26.02 -5.48
CA LYS A 130 0.74 -27.09 -6.31
C LYS A 130 -0.40 -26.58 -7.19
N ILE A 131 -1.29 -25.75 -6.63
CA ILE A 131 -2.42 -25.18 -7.36
C ILE A 131 -1.94 -24.30 -8.51
N LEU A 132 -0.95 -23.44 -8.26
CA LEU A 132 -0.40 -22.53 -9.27
C LEU A 132 0.34 -23.29 -10.37
N LEU A 133 1.11 -24.32 -10.02
CA LEU A 133 1.78 -25.19 -10.99
C LEU A 133 0.76 -25.97 -11.85
N ASP A 134 -0.32 -26.48 -11.26
CA ASP A 134 -1.39 -27.17 -11.99
C ASP A 134 -2.08 -26.22 -12.98
N ILE A 135 -2.37 -24.99 -12.55
CA ILE A 135 -3.00 -23.96 -13.38
C ILE A 135 -2.07 -23.53 -14.50
N SER A 136 -0.81 -23.24 -14.22
CA SER A 136 0.15 -22.82 -15.23
C SER A 136 0.37 -23.83 -16.35
N LYS A 137 0.19 -25.13 -16.05
CA LYS A 137 0.28 -26.23 -17.03
C LYS A 137 -1.02 -26.43 -17.82
N ALA A 138 -2.17 -26.25 -17.16
CA ALA A 138 -3.47 -26.52 -17.74
C ALA A 138 -4.03 -25.35 -18.58
N HIS A 139 -3.56 -24.14 -18.37
CA HIS A 139 -4.09 -22.91 -18.96
C HIS A 139 -2.98 -22.09 -19.62
N ASN A 140 -2.79 -22.31 -20.92
CA ASN A 140 -1.74 -21.62 -21.71
C ASN A 140 -2.00 -20.12 -21.93
N ASP A 141 -3.19 -19.64 -21.60
CA ASP A 141 -3.55 -18.22 -21.60
C ASP A 141 -3.24 -17.51 -20.27
N VAL A 142 -2.70 -18.24 -19.26
CA VAL A 142 -2.38 -17.72 -17.94
C VAL A 142 -0.90 -17.48 -17.76
N LYS A 143 -0.57 -16.27 -17.30
CA LYS A 143 0.75 -15.85 -16.83
C LYS A 143 0.69 -15.63 -15.32
N ILE A 144 1.57 -16.26 -14.58
CA ILE A 144 1.68 -16.05 -13.12
C ILE A 144 2.95 -15.27 -12.83
N VAL A 145 2.79 -14.05 -12.30
CA VAL A 145 3.87 -13.16 -11.87
C VAL A 145 4.14 -13.41 -10.39
N LEU A 146 5.37 -13.74 -10.04
CA LEU A 146 5.78 -14.04 -8.68
C LEU A 146 6.46 -12.83 -8.03
N LYS A 147 5.86 -12.28 -7.00
CA LYS A 147 6.38 -11.14 -6.21
C LYS A 147 7.04 -11.65 -4.94
N GLU A 148 8.36 -11.69 -4.93
CA GLU A 148 9.15 -11.96 -3.73
C GLU A 148 8.83 -10.90 -2.66
N TYR A 149 8.02 -11.27 -1.68
CA TYR A 149 7.53 -10.38 -0.63
C TYR A 149 7.89 -10.89 0.77
N PRO A 150 9.19 -10.88 1.12
CA PRO A 150 9.70 -11.46 2.36
C PRO A 150 9.38 -10.55 3.56
N ILE A 151 8.27 -10.84 4.25
CA ILE A 151 7.76 -10.08 5.39
C ILE A 151 7.85 -10.84 6.72
N LEU A 152 8.21 -12.13 6.69
CA LEU A 152 8.19 -12.99 7.87
C LEU A 152 9.58 -13.13 8.54
N GLY A 153 10.52 -12.28 8.17
CA GLY A 153 11.79 -12.15 8.88
C GLY A 153 13.04 -12.24 7.99
N PRO A 154 14.23 -12.16 8.59
CA PRO A 154 15.50 -12.08 7.86
C PRO A 154 15.76 -13.29 6.97
N VAL A 155 15.39 -14.50 7.43
CA VAL A 155 15.57 -15.71 6.65
C VAL A 155 14.67 -15.76 5.41
N SER A 156 13.46 -15.18 5.47
CA SER A 156 12.62 -14.98 4.28
C SER A 156 13.30 -14.06 3.27
N THR A 157 13.94 -13.00 3.73
CA THR A 157 14.69 -12.07 2.88
C THR A 157 15.85 -12.78 2.22
N LEU A 158 16.63 -13.56 2.97
CA LEU A 158 17.73 -14.34 2.41
C LEU A 158 17.24 -15.35 1.36
N ALA A 159 16.14 -16.07 1.64
CA ALA A 159 15.59 -17.03 0.67
C ALA A 159 15.14 -16.35 -0.62
N ALA A 160 14.49 -15.18 -0.52
CA ALA A 160 14.10 -14.36 -1.67
C ALA A 160 15.33 -13.90 -2.49
N GLN A 161 16.38 -13.46 -1.81
CA GLN A 161 17.64 -13.08 -2.47
C GLN A 161 18.25 -14.25 -3.22
N VAL A 162 18.33 -15.44 -2.58
CA VAL A 162 18.87 -16.67 -3.20
C VAL A 162 18.02 -17.11 -4.38
N ALA A 163 16.69 -17.03 -4.28
CA ALA A 163 15.81 -17.37 -5.40
C ALA A 163 16.01 -16.43 -6.59
N LEU A 164 16.12 -15.11 -6.34
CA LEU A 164 16.40 -14.14 -7.40
C LEU A 164 17.82 -14.29 -7.98
N ALA A 165 18.81 -14.65 -7.18
CA ALA A 165 20.14 -14.99 -7.67
C ALA A 165 20.10 -16.27 -8.54
N ALA A 166 19.29 -17.27 -8.17
CA ALA A 166 19.07 -18.46 -8.96
C ALA A 166 18.46 -18.14 -10.34
N LYS A 167 17.70 -17.06 -10.49
CA LYS A 167 17.20 -16.58 -11.80
C LYS A 167 18.33 -16.27 -12.77
N LYS A 168 19.45 -15.71 -12.29
CA LYS A 168 20.63 -15.42 -13.12
C LYS A 168 21.31 -16.68 -13.63
N GLN A 169 21.10 -17.79 -12.91
CA GLN A 169 21.59 -19.13 -13.30
C GLN A 169 20.50 -19.98 -13.99
N ASN A 170 19.37 -19.38 -14.40
CA ASN A 170 18.21 -20.04 -15.01
C ASN A 170 17.62 -21.18 -14.14
N LYS A 171 17.69 -21.05 -12.81
CA LYS A 171 17.22 -22.04 -11.84
C LYS A 171 16.20 -21.50 -10.83
N TYR A 172 15.53 -20.39 -11.19
CA TYR A 172 14.55 -19.79 -10.28
C TYR A 172 13.39 -20.75 -9.97
N ALA A 173 12.83 -21.40 -10.99
CA ALA A 173 11.65 -22.25 -10.81
C ALA A 173 11.95 -23.45 -9.90
N GLU A 174 13.11 -24.07 -10.07
CA GLU A 174 13.58 -25.18 -9.23
C GLU A 174 13.84 -24.71 -7.81
N MET A 175 14.48 -23.54 -7.65
CA MET A 175 14.78 -22.96 -6.34
C MET A 175 13.50 -22.57 -5.60
N HIS A 176 12.56 -21.89 -6.29
CA HIS A 176 11.25 -21.55 -5.75
C HIS A 176 10.48 -22.79 -5.29
N ALA A 177 10.41 -23.82 -6.14
CA ALA A 177 9.73 -25.06 -5.81
C ALA A 177 10.38 -25.76 -4.61
N ALA A 178 11.71 -25.81 -4.54
CA ALA A 178 12.44 -26.42 -3.43
C ALA A 178 12.18 -25.72 -2.10
N PHE A 179 12.20 -24.38 -2.07
CA PHE A 179 11.88 -23.61 -0.87
C PHE A 179 10.41 -23.79 -0.45
N MET A 180 9.49 -23.76 -1.38
CA MET A 180 8.05 -23.93 -1.09
C MET A 180 7.73 -25.36 -0.62
N GLN A 181 8.44 -26.36 -1.07
CA GLN A 181 8.26 -27.77 -0.67
C GLN A 181 9.00 -28.12 0.62
N LEU A 182 9.89 -27.26 1.11
CA LEU A 182 10.63 -27.53 2.34
C LEU A 182 9.66 -27.82 3.50
N LYS A 183 9.81 -29.02 4.06
CA LYS A 183 9.12 -29.41 5.31
C LYS A 183 9.93 -28.92 6.51
N GLY A 184 9.24 -28.26 7.44
CA GLY A 184 9.88 -27.72 8.64
C GLY A 184 10.30 -26.26 8.50
N ARG A 185 11.21 -25.85 9.40
CA ARG A 185 11.63 -24.44 9.52
C ARG A 185 12.70 -24.10 8.48
N LEU A 186 12.48 -23.02 7.75
CA LEU A 186 13.51 -22.42 6.93
C LEU A 186 14.58 -21.78 7.83
N SER A 187 15.85 -22.09 7.60
CA SER A 187 17.01 -21.53 8.28
C SER A 187 18.05 -21.11 7.26
N GLU A 188 19.00 -20.27 7.63
CA GLU A 188 20.09 -19.87 6.75
C GLU A 188 20.86 -21.09 6.21
N LYS A 189 21.19 -22.05 7.10
CA LYS A 189 21.83 -23.32 6.70
C LYS A 189 20.99 -24.09 5.67
N ALA A 190 19.67 -24.16 5.87
CA ALA A 190 18.76 -24.85 4.93
C ALA A 190 18.70 -24.12 3.58
N VAL A 191 18.70 -22.79 3.56
CA VAL A 191 18.71 -22.02 2.33
C VAL A 191 19.90 -22.34 1.44
N PHE A 192 21.12 -22.32 1.99
CA PHE A 192 22.33 -22.65 1.23
C PHE A 192 22.44 -24.14 0.89
N GLN A 193 21.97 -25.02 1.77
CA GLN A 193 21.93 -26.46 1.48
C GLN A 193 21.02 -26.77 0.28
N ILE A 194 19.82 -26.18 0.25
CA ILE A 194 18.87 -26.34 -0.86
C ILE A 194 19.45 -25.74 -2.16
N ALA A 195 20.11 -24.56 -2.07
CA ALA A 195 20.77 -23.95 -3.22
C ALA A 195 21.81 -24.93 -3.86
N LYS A 196 22.60 -25.61 -3.03
CA LYS A 196 23.53 -26.62 -3.47
C LYS A 196 22.82 -27.83 -4.08
N GLU A 197 21.73 -28.31 -3.47
CA GLU A 197 20.94 -29.46 -3.95
C GLU A 197 20.28 -29.18 -5.31
N VAL A 198 19.81 -27.93 -5.52
CA VAL A 198 19.30 -27.45 -6.81
C VAL A 198 20.43 -27.30 -7.84
N GLY A 199 21.69 -27.35 -7.39
CA GLY A 199 22.90 -27.30 -8.23
C GLY A 199 23.23 -25.86 -8.66
N LEU A 200 23.03 -24.89 -7.79
CA LEU A 200 23.56 -23.55 -8.03
C LEU A 200 25.08 -23.56 -7.91
N ASP A 201 25.73 -22.78 -8.75
CA ASP A 201 27.11 -22.37 -8.53
C ASP A 201 27.16 -21.52 -7.26
N THR A 202 27.87 -22.03 -6.24
CA THR A 202 27.91 -21.42 -4.93
C THR A 202 28.83 -20.18 -4.86
N GLU A 203 29.86 -20.13 -5.70
CA GLU A 203 30.76 -18.98 -5.81
C GLU A 203 30.02 -17.82 -6.48
N GLN A 204 29.39 -18.08 -7.63
CA GLN A 204 28.56 -17.11 -8.31
C GLN A 204 27.37 -16.65 -7.44
N LEU A 205 26.77 -17.55 -6.64
CA LEU A 205 25.70 -17.18 -5.71
C LEU A 205 26.17 -16.16 -4.68
N GLN A 206 27.37 -16.29 -4.12
CA GLN A 206 27.94 -15.34 -3.16
C GLN A 206 28.08 -13.93 -3.77
N GLU A 207 28.56 -13.86 -5.00
CA GLU A 207 28.65 -12.58 -5.74
C GLU A 207 27.26 -12.00 -6.01
N ASP A 208 26.32 -12.83 -6.47
CA ASP A 208 24.97 -12.41 -6.84
C ASP A 208 24.15 -11.92 -5.64
N LEU A 209 24.39 -12.45 -4.44
CA LEU A 209 23.75 -11.98 -3.21
C LEU A 209 24.13 -10.52 -2.88
N MET A 210 25.26 -10.04 -3.36
CA MET A 210 25.70 -8.65 -3.21
C MET A 210 25.23 -7.75 -4.36
N ASP A 211 24.51 -8.28 -5.37
CA ASP A 211 24.05 -7.49 -6.50
C ASP A 211 22.96 -6.47 -6.06
N PRO A 212 23.23 -5.17 -6.21
CA PRO A 212 22.27 -4.13 -5.86
C PRO A 212 20.92 -4.26 -6.58
N LYS A 213 20.89 -4.89 -7.76
CA LYS A 213 19.66 -5.12 -8.53
C LYS A 213 18.67 -6.01 -7.78
N ILE A 214 19.16 -7.07 -7.13
CA ILE A 214 18.36 -8.00 -6.31
C ILE A 214 17.77 -7.24 -5.10
N LEU A 215 18.61 -6.48 -4.39
CA LEU A 215 18.18 -5.70 -3.23
C LEU A 215 17.15 -4.61 -3.61
N ASN A 216 17.40 -3.93 -4.72
CA ASN A 216 16.49 -2.91 -5.24
C ASN A 216 15.15 -3.53 -5.69
N HIS A 217 15.17 -4.72 -6.31
CA HIS A 217 13.96 -5.43 -6.70
C HIS A 217 13.10 -5.79 -5.49
N LEU A 218 13.69 -6.39 -4.44
CA LEU A 218 12.98 -6.69 -3.20
C LEU A 218 12.43 -5.43 -2.52
N THR A 219 13.19 -4.34 -2.55
CA THR A 219 12.74 -3.05 -2.00
C THR A 219 11.54 -2.51 -2.79
N ARG A 220 11.60 -2.51 -4.13
CA ARG A 220 10.47 -2.10 -4.99
C ARG A 220 9.23 -2.94 -4.73
N THR A 221 9.38 -4.26 -4.64
CA THR A 221 8.26 -5.16 -4.33
C THR A 221 7.65 -4.88 -2.96
N ARG A 222 8.49 -4.62 -1.96
CA ARG A 222 8.03 -4.25 -0.60
C ARG A 222 7.25 -2.94 -0.61
N GLU A 223 7.76 -1.92 -1.28
CA GLU A 223 7.08 -0.62 -1.40
C GLU A 223 5.78 -0.73 -2.21
N LEU A 224 5.77 -1.55 -3.26
CA LEU A 224 4.55 -1.86 -4.00
C LEU A 224 3.49 -2.52 -3.10
N GLY A 225 3.87 -3.55 -2.34
CA GLY A 225 2.96 -4.21 -1.39
C GLY A 225 2.37 -3.24 -0.37
N LYS A 226 3.17 -2.29 0.15
CA LYS A 226 2.69 -1.24 1.06
C LYS A 226 1.67 -0.32 0.37
N ARG A 227 1.98 0.20 -0.83
CA ARG A 227 1.05 1.05 -1.61
C ARG A 227 -0.26 0.35 -1.91
N LEU A 228 -0.22 -0.94 -2.19
CA LEU A 228 -1.39 -1.79 -2.42
C LEU A 228 -2.08 -2.24 -1.13
N MET A 229 -1.59 -1.80 0.03
CA MET A 229 -2.11 -2.18 1.35
C MET A 229 -2.15 -3.70 1.59
N ILE A 230 -1.18 -4.44 1.00
CA ILE A 230 -0.99 -5.87 1.22
C ILE A 230 -0.30 -6.07 2.56
N ARG A 231 -1.02 -6.66 3.52
CA ARG A 231 -0.58 -6.82 4.92
C ARG A 231 -0.10 -8.23 5.26
N GLY A 232 -0.22 -9.18 4.33
CA GLY A 232 0.11 -10.58 4.56
C GLY A 232 0.26 -11.35 3.27
N THR A 233 0.74 -12.60 3.39
CA THR A 233 0.95 -13.52 2.29
C THR A 233 0.16 -14.82 2.48
N PRO A 234 -0.25 -15.49 1.40
CA PRO A 234 -0.22 -15.00 0.05
C PRO A 234 -1.24 -13.87 -0.17
N ALA A 235 -1.01 -13.02 -1.17
CA ALA A 235 -2.03 -12.13 -1.70
C ALA A 235 -2.00 -12.20 -3.22
N PHE A 236 -3.16 -12.32 -3.83
CA PHE A 236 -3.31 -12.44 -5.27
C PHE A 236 -3.89 -11.17 -5.87
N ILE A 237 -3.40 -10.82 -7.05
CA ILE A 237 -3.99 -9.75 -7.86
C ILE A 237 -4.38 -10.37 -9.20
N ILE A 238 -5.67 -10.30 -9.52
CA ILE A 238 -6.24 -10.81 -10.75
C ILE A 238 -7.27 -9.79 -11.20
N ASN A 239 -7.20 -9.36 -12.45
CA ASN A 239 -8.19 -8.46 -13.03
C ASN A 239 -8.48 -7.22 -12.14
N ASN A 240 -7.42 -6.52 -11.73
CA ASN A 240 -7.48 -5.32 -10.87
C ASN A 240 -8.18 -5.51 -9.51
N THR A 241 -8.21 -6.74 -9.01
CA THR A 241 -8.78 -7.07 -7.70
C THR A 241 -7.75 -7.75 -6.83
N ILE A 242 -7.62 -7.30 -5.58
CA ILE A 242 -6.73 -7.91 -4.59
C ILE A 242 -7.55 -8.94 -3.78
N SER A 243 -7.10 -10.19 -3.80
CA SER A 243 -7.63 -11.27 -2.98
C SER A 243 -6.60 -11.63 -1.90
N PRO A 244 -6.82 -11.25 -0.64
CA PRO A 244 -5.91 -11.58 0.44
C PRO A 244 -6.08 -13.03 0.89
N GLY A 245 -4.97 -13.69 1.22
CA GLY A 245 -4.94 -15.06 1.72
C GLY A 245 -4.91 -16.13 0.62
N ALA A 246 -4.84 -17.38 1.06
CA ALA A 246 -4.82 -18.52 0.15
C ALA A 246 -6.20 -18.74 -0.49
N LEU A 247 -6.19 -19.06 -1.78
CA LEU A 247 -7.37 -19.37 -2.56
C LEU A 247 -7.47 -20.88 -2.77
N THR A 248 -8.71 -21.41 -2.82
CA THR A 248 -8.93 -22.76 -3.32
C THR A 248 -8.71 -22.79 -4.84
N LYS A 249 -8.45 -23.98 -5.39
CA LYS A 249 -8.36 -24.16 -6.85
C LYS A 249 -9.64 -23.65 -7.56
N HIS A 250 -10.81 -23.91 -6.98
CA HIS A 250 -12.10 -23.46 -7.53
C HIS A 250 -12.19 -21.95 -7.60
N GLN A 251 -11.91 -21.25 -6.48
CA GLN A 251 -11.93 -19.78 -6.45
C GLN A 251 -10.96 -19.17 -7.46
N LEU A 252 -9.77 -19.75 -7.61
CA LEU A 252 -8.78 -19.24 -8.56
C LEU A 252 -9.26 -19.44 -10.01
N LEU A 253 -9.89 -20.58 -10.32
CA LEU A 253 -10.49 -20.85 -11.65
C LEU A 253 -11.67 -19.93 -11.96
N GLU A 254 -12.51 -19.61 -10.97
CA GLU A 254 -13.59 -18.63 -11.13
C GLU A 254 -13.03 -17.23 -11.46
N LEU A 255 -11.99 -16.77 -10.74
CA LEU A 255 -11.34 -15.49 -11.02
C LEU A 255 -10.70 -15.44 -12.41
N ILE A 256 -10.11 -16.56 -12.86
CA ILE A 256 -9.58 -16.71 -14.21
C ILE A 256 -10.71 -16.61 -15.26
N ALA A 257 -11.84 -17.29 -15.03
CA ALA A 257 -13.00 -17.22 -15.93
C ALA A 257 -13.53 -15.79 -16.04
N GLN A 258 -13.73 -15.11 -14.91
CA GLN A 258 -14.15 -13.71 -14.88
C GLN A 258 -13.16 -12.75 -15.56
N ALA A 259 -11.86 -13.07 -15.53
CA ALA A 259 -10.85 -12.29 -16.23
C ALA A 259 -10.93 -12.51 -17.76
N ARG A 260 -11.23 -13.74 -18.21
CA ARG A 260 -11.45 -14.06 -19.64
C ARG A 260 -12.62 -13.31 -20.24
N ASP A 261 -13.72 -13.22 -19.49
CA ASP A 261 -14.94 -12.53 -19.95
C ASP A 261 -14.76 -11.01 -20.17
N LYS A 262 -13.62 -10.46 -19.69
CA LYS A 262 -13.31 -9.02 -19.80
C LYS A 262 -12.23 -8.69 -20.83
N LEU A 263 -11.66 -9.71 -21.49
CA LEU A 263 -10.68 -9.52 -22.59
C LEU A 263 -11.36 -9.26 -23.92
#